data_b8b7fab6ddbe784bc1dcfeedb0f0ed20
#
_entry.id   b8b7fab6ddbe784bc1dcfeedb0f0ed20
#
_cell.length_a   1.000
_cell.length_b   1.000
_cell.length_c   1.000
_cell.angle_alpha   90.00
_cell.angle_beta   90.00
_cell.angle_gamma   90.00
#
_symmetry.space_group_name_H-M   'P 1'
#
loop_
_entity.id
_entity.type
_entity.pdbx_description
1 polymer ?
#
loop_
_entity_poly.entity_id
_entity_poly.type
_entity_poly.pdbx_seq_one_letter_code
_entity_poly.pdbx_strand_id
1 'polypeptide(L)'
;MADVKRLGLKISAATPPARATALTVRRRAGRMPDEVLWAAVRAQHPHAQREFEGAVPGRRYRIDIALEAEKIAIEIDGWQYHGKFKSAHETDRERQNHLAVAGWLVLRFTAGQIFKDLQGVSATIEKAVQQRRGQ
;
A
#
# COMPACT_ATOMS: atom_id res chain seq x y z
N MET A 1 -8.99 -38.92 1.87
CA MET A 1 -8.93 -38.25 1.70
C MET A 1 -9.17 -37.44 1.73
N ALA A 2 -9.35 -37.59 1.55
CA ALA A 2 -9.67 -36.60 1.47
C ALA A 2 -9.48 -35.85 1.81
N ASP A 3 -9.23 -36.02 1.92
CA ASP A 3 -9.14 -35.11 2.17
C ASP A 3 -8.81 -34.36 1.96
N VAL A 4 -8.54 -34.54 1.74
CA VAL A 4 -8.32 -33.69 1.47
C VAL A 4 -8.40 -33.18 1.22
N LYS A 5 -8.55 -33.59 0.99
CA LYS A 5 -8.64 -32.88 0.64
C LYS A 5 -8.85 -32.25 0.98
N ARG A 6 -8.94 -32.62 1.32
CA ARG A 6 -9.00 -31.87 1.51
C ARG A 6 -8.62 -31.15 1.52
N LEU A 7 -8.37 -31.01 1.54
CA LEU A 7 -7.71 -30.35 1.46
C LEU A 7 -7.52 -29.64 0.70
N GLY A 8 -7.52 -29.95 0.37
CA GLY A 8 -7.05 -29.30 -0.64
C GLY A 8 -7.75 -28.19 -1.05
N LEU A 9 -8.45 -28.14 -1.02
CA LEU A 9 -9.12 -27.26 -1.37
C LEU A 9 -8.97 -26.07 -0.85
N LYS A 10 -8.69 -26.05 0.12
CA LYS A 10 -8.51 -24.92 0.74
C LYS A 10 -7.55 -24.09 0.17
N ILE A 11 -6.72 -24.66 -0.39
CA ILE A 11 -5.77 -24.00 -0.96
C ILE A 11 -6.18 -23.08 -1.95
N SER A 12 -7.10 -23.39 -2.63
CA SER A 12 -7.51 -22.58 -3.68
C SER A 12 -7.97 -21.27 -3.17
N ALA A 13 -8.14 -21.14 -1.93
CA ALA A 13 -8.63 -19.93 -1.41
C ALA A 13 -7.70 -18.76 -1.65
N ALA A 14 -6.45 -19.01 -1.69
CA ALA A 14 -5.53 -17.91 -1.87
C ALA A 14 -5.57 -17.34 -3.27
N THR A 15 -5.71 -18.17 -4.23
CA THR A 15 -5.70 -17.74 -5.58
C THR A 15 -6.89 -16.92 -5.99
N PRO A 16 -8.07 -17.32 -5.61
CA PRO A 16 -9.23 -16.54 -6.02
C PRO A 16 -9.19 -15.08 -5.62
N PRO A 17 -8.79 -14.74 -4.44
CA PRO A 17 -8.73 -13.35 -4.07
C PRO A 17 -7.83 -12.53 -4.99
N ALA A 18 -6.70 -13.07 -5.33
CA ALA A 18 -5.80 -12.35 -6.19
C ALA A 18 -6.38 -12.13 -7.57
N ARG A 19 -7.03 -13.15 -8.10
CA ARG A 19 -7.65 -13.02 -9.39
C ARG A 19 -8.79 -12.04 -9.37
N ALA A 20 -9.58 -12.06 -8.32
CA ALA A 20 -10.69 -11.13 -8.21
C ALA A 20 -10.17 -9.71 -8.20
N THR A 21 -9.06 -9.46 -7.55
CA THR A 21 -8.50 -8.13 -7.51
C THR A 21 -8.09 -7.66 -8.90
N ALA A 22 -7.46 -8.52 -9.65
CA ALA A 22 -7.05 -8.17 -11.00
C ALA A 22 -8.24 -7.85 -11.88
N LEU A 23 -9.29 -8.63 -11.77
CA LEU A 23 -10.49 -8.37 -12.53
C LEU A 23 -11.13 -7.06 -12.13
N THR A 24 -11.12 -6.76 -10.85
CA THR A 24 -11.68 -5.53 -10.36
C THR A 24 -10.96 -4.33 -10.94
N VAL A 25 -9.65 -4.39 -10.99
CA VAL A 25 -8.87 -3.31 -11.56
C VAL A 25 -9.25 -3.08 -13.02
N ARG A 26 -9.32 -4.14 -13.80
CA ARG A 26 -9.69 -4.01 -15.19
C ARG A 26 -11.06 -3.41 -15.38
N ARG A 27 -12.02 -3.84 -14.59
CA ARG A 27 -13.37 -3.35 -14.74
C ARG A 27 -13.53 -1.91 -14.28
N ARG A 28 -12.59 -1.41 -13.53
CA ARG A 28 -12.66 -0.05 -13.03
C ARG A 28 -11.56 0.80 -13.63
N ALA A 29 -11.42 0.70 -14.93
CA ALA A 29 -10.34 1.40 -15.60
C ALA A 29 -10.32 2.90 -15.33
N GLY A 30 -11.43 3.49 -15.00
CA GLY A 30 -11.48 4.92 -14.71
C GLY A 30 -11.15 5.28 -13.28
N ARG A 31 -10.91 4.30 -12.42
CA ARG A 31 -10.62 4.61 -11.04
C ARG A 31 -9.25 5.16 -10.84
N MET A 32 -9.11 6.00 -9.82
CA MET A 32 -7.82 6.55 -9.48
C MET A 32 -6.97 5.50 -8.79
N PRO A 33 -5.65 5.55 -8.96
CA PRO A 33 -4.78 4.54 -8.38
C PRO A 33 -4.86 4.47 -6.86
N ASP A 34 -5.10 5.61 -6.21
CA ASP A 34 -5.20 5.60 -4.75
C ASP A 34 -6.42 4.80 -4.30
N GLU A 35 -7.51 4.85 -5.04
CA GLU A 35 -8.69 4.07 -4.68
C GLU A 35 -8.45 2.58 -4.85
N VAL A 36 -7.78 2.22 -5.93
CA VAL A 36 -7.46 0.82 -6.21
C VAL A 36 -6.56 0.25 -5.13
N LEU A 37 -5.52 0.99 -4.79
CA LEU A 37 -4.58 0.52 -3.78
C LEU A 37 -5.23 0.47 -2.41
N TRP A 38 -6.01 1.48 -2.07
CA TRP A 38 -6.70 1.50 -0.78
C TRP A 38 -7.59 0.26 -0.61
N ALA A 39 -8.36 -0.08 -1.65
CA ALA A 39 -9.22 -1.23 -1.56
C ALA A 39 -8.44 -2.51 -1.32
N ALA A 40 -7.29 -2.66 -2.00
CA ALA A 40 -6.47 -3.85 -1.85
C ALA A 40 -5.84 -3.93 -0.47
N VAL A 41 -5.30 -2.83 0.03
CA VAL A 41 -4.64 -2.82 1.33
C VAL A 41 -5.66 -3.05 2.44
N ARG A 42 -6.78 -2.37 2.37
CA ARG A 42 -7.80 -2.48 3.40
C ARG A 42 -8.34 -3.90 3.50
N ALA A 43 -8.43 -4.60 2.39
CA ALA A 43 -8.94 -5.97 2.39
C ALA A 43 -8.04 -6.91 3.19
N GLN A 44 -6.73 -6.69 3.13
CA GLN A 44 -5.79 -7.54 3.83
C GLN A 44 -5.40 -7.02 5.20
N HIS A 45 -5.51 -5.71 5.39
CA HIS A 45 -5.12 -5.07 6.64
C HIS A 45 -6.23 -4.13 7.07
N PRO A 46 -7.25 -4.67 7.75
CA PRO A 46 -8.41 -3.84 8.12
C PRO A 46 -8.08 -2.66 9.03
N HIS A 47 -6.93 -2.69 9.69
CA HIS A 47 -6.53 -1.58 10.55
C HIS A 47 -5.88 -0.44 9.77
N ALA A 48 -5.75 -0.58 8.46
CA ALA A 48 -5.15 0.48 7.65
C ALA A 48 -5.97 1.76 7.74
N GLN A 49 -5.28 2.89 7.68
CA GLN A 49 -5.91 4.20 7.74
C GLN A 49 -5.54 4.99 6.51
N ARG A 50 -6.50 5.67 5.95
CA ARG A 50 -6.29 6.46 4.75
C ARG A 50 -6.07 7.91 5.12
N GLU A 51 -5.18 8.58 4.38
CA GLU A 51 -4.91 10.00 4.60
C GLU A 51 -4.59 10.30 6.05
N PHE A 52 -3.65 9.54 6.57
CA PHE A 52 -3.28 9.57 7.97
C PHE A 52 -2.35 10.74 8.29
N GLU A 53 -2.66 11.45 9.36
CA GLU A 53 -1.80 12.49 9.89
C GLU A 53 -1.43 12.10 11.31
N GLY A 54 -0.25 12.47 11.74
CA GLY A 54 0.15 12.14 13.09
C GLY A 54 1.35 11.23 13.18
N ALA A 55 1.94 10.89 12.04
CA ALA A 55 3.11 10.02 12.05
C ALA A 55 4.33 10.70 12.66
N VAL A 56 4.46 12.01 12.46
CA VAL A 56 5.59 12.77 12.95
C VAL A 56 5.09 13.78 13.94
N PRO A 57 5.54 13.72 15.22
CA PRO A 57 5.08 14.67 16.23
C PRO A 57 5.31 16.10 15.80
N GLY A 58 4.30 16.93 15.95
CA GLY A 58 4.42 18.34 15.62
C GLY A 58 4.28 18.68 14.17
N ARG A 59 4.06 17.71 13.31
CA ARG A 59 3.90 17.94 11.89
C ARG A 59 2.59 17.36 11.42
N ARG A 60 2.06 17.92 10.32
CA ARG A 60 0.79 17.46 9.77
C ARG A 60 0.98 16.84 8.41
N TYR A 61 2.04 16.09 8.24
CA TYR A 61 2.27 15.36 7.02
C TYR A 61 1.15 14.35 6.83
N ARG A 62 0.63 14.26 5.62
CA ARG A 62 -0.42 13.32 5.31
C ARG A 62 0.16 12.13 4.57
N ILE A 63 -0.11 10.95 5.08
CA ILE A 63 0.31 9.70 4.46
C ILE A 63 -0.89 9.13 3.73
N ASP A 64 -0.71 8.72 2.47
CA ASP A 64 -1.83 8.22 1.69
C ASP A 64 -2.50 7.04 2.36
N ILE A 65 -1.73 6.03 2.75
CA ILE A 65 -2.24 4.87 3.46
C ILE A 65 -1.24 4.51 4.55
N ALA A 66 -1.70 4.41 5.77
CA ALA A 66 -0.82 4.10 6.90
C ALA A 66 -1.22 2.81 7.59
N LEU A 67 -0.21 2.01 7.90
CA LEU A 67 -0.36 0.89 8.80
C LEU A 67 0.34 1.32 10.08
N GLU A 68 -0.42 1.94 10.96
CA GLU A 68 0.17 2.60 12.11
C GLU A 68 0.87 1.65 13.06
N ALA A 69 0.27 0.50 13.31
CA ALA A 69 0.86 -0.46 14.24
C ALA A 69 2.24 -0.90 13.78
N GLU A 70 2.44 -1.04 12.48
CA GLU A 70 3.72 -1.45 11.91
C GLU A 70 4.60 -0.28 11.53
N LYS A 71 4.05 0.94 11.58
CA LYS A 71 4.74 2.15 11.12
C LYS A 71 5.19 2.03 9.67
N ILE A 72 4.26 1.65 8.84
CA ILE A 72 4.48 1.58 7.39
C ILE A 72 3.63 2.65 6.73
N ALA A 73 4.28 3.49 5.93
CA ALA A 73 3.63 4.54 5.17
C ALA A 73 3.63 4.11 3.70
N ILE A 74 2.45 3.96 3.12
CA ILE A 74 2.32 3.57 1.73
C ILE A 74 1.90 4.80 0.95
N GLU A 75 2.69 5.17 -0.05
CA GLU A 75 2.46 6.38 -0.80
C GLU A 75 2.38 6.09 -2.28
N ILE A 76 1.52 6.82 -2.95
CA ILE A 76 1.37 6.68 -4.38
C ILE A 76 2.05 7.88 -5.01
N ASP A 77 3.05 7.60 -5.85
CA ASP A 77 3.73 8.68 -6.56
C ASP A 77 2.73 9.28 -7.52
N GLY A 78 2.44 10.55 -7.29
CA GLY A 78 1.38 11.18 -8.02
C GLY A 78 1.79 11.53 -9.42
N TRP A 79 1.31 10.76 -10.35
CA TRP A 79 1.56 11.05 -11.74
C TRP A 79 1.04 12.41 -12.12
N GLN A 80 0.06 12.91 -11.42
CA GLN A 80 -0.48 14.23 -11.70
C GLN A 80 0.41 15.34 -11.19
N TYR A 81 1.47 15.00 -10.48
CA TYR A 81 2.38 16.01 -9.97
C TYR A 81 3.67 16.13 -10.77
N HIS A 82 3.69 15.55 -11.95
CA HIS A 82 4.87 15.64 -12.78
C HIS A 82 5.18 17.10 -13.10
N GLY A 83 6.45 17.43 -13.06
CA GLY A 83 6.88 18.76 -13.42
C GLY A 83 6.59 19.83 -12.40
N LYS A 84 6.26 19.46 -11.19
CA LYS A 84 6.02 20.42 -10.17
C LYS A 84 7.29 21.12 -9.76
N PHE A 85 7.15 22.14 -8.95
CA PHE A 85 8.23 23.01 -8.59
C PHE A 85 9.32 22.30 -7.83
N LYS A 86 10.55 22.80 -8.00
CA LYS A 86 11.68 22.26 -7.29
C LYS A 86 11.49 22.31 -5.79
N SER A 87 10.89 23.38 -5.29
CA SER A 87 10.65 23.52 -3.85
C SER A 87 9.78 22.40 -3.32
N ALA A 88 8.86 21.89 -4.14
CA ALA A 88 8.02 20.80 -3.71
C ALA A 88 8.83 19.51 -3.53
N HIS A 89 9.86 19.33 -4.37
CA HIS A 89 10.71 18.16 -4.23
C HIS A 89 11.54 18.21 -2.95
N GLU A 90 12.04 19.40 -2.62
CA GLU A 90 12.81 19.54 -1.40
C GLU A 90 11.95 19.31 -0.17
N THR A 91 10.73 19.82 -0.19
CA THR A 91 9.80 19.61 0.91
C THR A 91 9.48 18.13 1.06
N ASP A 92 9.34 17.43 -0.06
CA ASP A 92 9.05 16.01 -0.02
C ASP A 92 10.20 15.23 0.60
N ARG A 93 11.43 15.60 0.28
CA ARG A 93 12.58 14.93 0.86
C ARG A 93 12.67 15.17 2.36
N GLU A 94 12.40 16.40 2.78
CA GLU A 94 12.39 16.72 4.20
C GLU A 94 11.33 15.89 4.91
N ARG A 95 10.18 15.80 4.31
CA ARG A 95 9.08 15.01 4.85
C ARG A 95 9.50 13.55 5.02
N GLN A 96 10.14 12.98 4.00
CA GLN A 96 10.59 11.60 4.07
C GLN A 96 11.63 11.40 5.15
N ASN A 97 12.54 12.35 5.32
CA ASN A 97 13.55 12.25 6.36
C ASN A 97 12.92 12.28 7.74
N HIS A 98 11.92 13.14 7.92
CA HIS A 98 11.22 13.19 9.21
C HIS A 98 10.49 11.89 9.50
N LEU A 99 9.88 11.30 8.47
CA LEU A 99 9.20 10.02 8.65
C LEU A 99 10.18 8.92 9.02
N ALA A 100 11.33 8.90 8.36
CA ALA A 100 12.35 7.89 8.65
C ALA A 100 12.85 8.01 10.07
N VAL A 101 13.11 9.24 10.51
CA VAL A 101 13.60 9.47 11.87
C VAL A 101 12.55 9.05 12.90
N ALA A 102 11.27 9.23 12.55
CA ALA A 102 10.18 8.82 13.42
C ALA A 102 9.91 7.31 13.37
N GLY A 103 10.71 6.58 12.62
CA GLY A 103 10.62 5.12 12.58
C GLY A 103 9.71 4.55 11.52
N TRP A 104 9.28 5.36 10.58
CA TRP A 104 8.36 4.90 9.54
C TRP A 104 9.10 4.36 8.33
N LEU A 105 8.64 3.23 7.85
CA LEU A 105 9.11 2.66 6.60
C LEU A 105 8.19 3.17 5.49
N VAL A 106 8.77 3.86 4.53
CA VAL A 106 7.98 4.43 3.44
C VAL A 106 8.08 3.56 2.20
N LEU A 107 6.95 3.11 1.70
CA LEU A 107 6.88 2.36 0.46
C LEU A 107 6.16 3.22 -0.56
N ARG A 108 6.76 3.39 -1.72
CA ARG A 108 6.19 4.25 -2.76
C ARG A 108 5.93 3.44 -4.02
N PHE A 109 4.76 3.62 -4.57
CA PHE A 109 4.38 2.92 -5.80
C PHE A 109 3.83 3.91 -6.80
N THR A 110 4.13 3.69 -8.05
CA THR A 110 3.60 4.54 -9.12
C THR A 110 2.21 4.05 -9.52
N ALA A 111 1.47 4.93 -10.17
CA ALA A 111 0.17 4.53 -10.71
C ALA A 111 0.30 3.35 -11.65
N GLY A 112 1.37 3.36 -12.47
CA GLY A 112 1.60 2.26 -13.39
C GLY A 112 1.78 0.94 -12.68
N GLN A 113 2.54 0.92 -11.60
CA GLN A 113 2.73 -0.31 -10.84
C GLN A 113 1.42 -0.81 -10.26
N ILE A 114 0.62 0.11 -9.74
CA ILE A 114 -0.65 -0.26 -9.12
C ILE A 114 -1.59 -0.89 -10.14
N PHE A 115 -1.70 -0.28 -11.33
CA PHE A 115 -2.61 -0.79 -12.34
C PHE A 115 -2.09 -2.04 -13.04
N LYS A 116 -0.79 -2.15 -13.21
CA LYS A 116 -0.23 -3.27 -13.97
C LYS A 116 0.13 -4.46 -13.11
N ASP A 117 0.47 -4.23 -11.85
CA ASP A 117 0.94 -5.32 -11.00
C ASP A 117 0.49 -5.13 -9.56
N LEU A 118 -0.80 -5.04 -9.38
CA LEU A 118 -1.37 -4.85 -8.04
C LEU A 118 -0.97 -6.00 -7.11
N GLN A 119 -0.85 -7.19 -7.67
CA GLN A 119 -0.47 -8.34 -6.88
C GLN A 119 0.95 -8.19 -6.34
N GLY A 120 1.87 -7.72 -7.17
CA GLY A 120 3.25 -7.48 -6.73
C GLY A 120 3.34 -6.36 -5.71
N VAL A 121 2.55 -5.32 -5.90
CA VAL A 121 2.49 -4.23 -4.92
C VAL A 121 2.01 -4.77 -3.57
N SER A 122 0.94 -5.54 -3.59
CA SER A 122 0.39 -6.13 -2.36
C SER A 122 1.40 -7.06 -1.70
N ALA A 123 2.14 -7.83 -2.49
CA ALA A 123 3.14 -8.74 -1.95
C ALA A 123 4.27 -7.99 -1.27
N THR A 124 4.68 -6.86 -1.84
CA THR A 124 5.72 -6.04 -1.23
C THR A 124 5.25 -5.49 0.12
N ILE A 125 4.01 -5.02 0.16
CA ILE A 125 3.46 -4.50 1.40
C ILE A 125 3.40 -5.62 2.44
N GLU A 126 2.98 -6.81 2.04
CA GLU A 126 2.89 -7.92 2.97
C GLU A 126 4.26 -8.30 3.52
N LYS A 127 5.28 -8.28 2.69
CA LYS A 127 6.64 -8.54 3.16
C LYS A 127 7.07 -7.54 4.22
N ALA A 128 6.76 -6.27 3.98
CA ALA A 128 7.10 -5.23 4.94
C ALA A 128 6.37 -5.43 6.26
N VAL A 129 5.09 -5.81 6.19
CA VAL A 129 4.31 -6.07 7.40
C VAL A 129 4.93 -7.22 8.19
N GLN A 130 5.27 -8.31 7.50
CA GLN A 130 5.86 -9.47 8.17
C GLN A 130 7.19 -9.11 8.81
N GLN A 131 7.99 -8.34 8.12
CA GLN A 131 9.27 -7.93 8.64
C GLN A 131 9.12 -7.07 9.90
N ARG A 132 8.19 -6.13 9.87
CA ARG A 132 7.95 -5.28 11.03
C ARG A 132 7.44 -6.08 12.23
N ARG A 133 6.58 -7.05 11.98
CA ARG A 133 6.03 -7.85 13.06
C ARG A 133 7.05 -8.80 13.66
N GLY A 134 8.08 -9.15 12.90
CA GLY A 134 9.13 -10.00 13.39
C GLY A 134 10.17 -9.30 14.26
N GLN A 135 10.05 -7.99 14.37
CA GLN A 135 11.00 -7.24 15.20
C GLN A 135 10.55 -7.14 16.65
#